data_11f94c68a7d81106970550822fe512e5
#
_entry.id   11f94c68a7d81106970550822fe512e5
#
_cell.length_a   1.000
_cell.length_b   1.000
_cell.length_c   1.000
_cell.angle_alpha   90.00
_cell.angle_beta   90.00
_cell.angle_gamma   90.00
#
_symmetry.space_group_name_H-M   'P 1'
#
loop_
_entity.id
_entity.type
_entity.pdbx_description
1 polymer ?
#
loop_
_entity_poly.entity_id
_entity_poly.type
_entity_poly.pdbx_seq_one_letter_code
_entity_poly.pdbx_strand_id
1 'polypeptide(L)'
;ETIEEPSIEEIEQQLTDQPIIENVTQEENTGLQPDTTVNITPMGNNLNEKKSHSYGVAKDGKPNEISVNAQKYFDENKFKAFCLDTKSDEKIMYLTFDCGYENGYTSKILDVLKEKGVNAAFFCTLPQVKENPELIKRMIEEGHIVGNHSVTHPSFSEISVEQMKTEIKPTPL
;
A
#
# COMPACT_ATOMS: atom_id res chain seq x y z
N GLU A 1 30.43 -0.54 21.29
CA GLU A 1 30.19 -0.75 19.85
C GLU A 1 29.17 0.30 19.42
N THR A 2 29.60 1.24 18.62
CA THR A 2 28.72 2.23 17.99
C THR A 2 27.94 1.49 16.89
N ILE A 3 26.64 1.35 17.07
CA ILE A 3 25.75 0.90 16.00
C ILE A 3 25.67 2.06 15.02
N GLU A 4 26.27 1.91 13.83
CA GLU A 4 26.10 2.87 12.76
C GLU A 4 24.64 2.83 12.29
N GLU A 5 24.00 3.98 12.26
CA GLU A 5 22.67 4.11 11.69
C GLU A 5 22.75 3.84 10.18
N PRO A 6 21.82 3.05 9.60
CA PRO A 6 21.84 2.78 8.16
C PRO A 6 21.68 4.08 7.39
N SER A 7 22.39 4.16 6.28
CA SER A 7 22.24 5.26 5.34
C SER A 7 20.86 5.28 4.69
N ILE A 8 20.45 6.43 4.18
CA ILE A 8 19.19 6.58 3.45
C ILE A 8 19.15 5.61 2.25
N GLU A 9 20.27 5.40 1.59
CA GLU A 9 20.41 4.45 0.47
C GLU A 9 20.16 3.00 0.90
N GLU A 10 20.57 2.59 2.10
CA GLU A 10 20.32 1.25 2.64
C GLU A 10 18.83 1.07 3.00
N ILE A 11 18.17 2.11 3.48
CA ILE A 11 16.72 2.09 3.73
C ILE A 11 15.96 1.99 2.41
N GLU A 12 16.37 2.72 1.38
CA GLU A 12 15.80 2.63 0.03
C GLU A 12 15.93 1.23 -0.56
N GLN A 13 17.11 0.63 -0.43
CA GLN A 13 17.36 -0.73 -0.89
C GLN A 13 16.44 -1.73 -0.18
N GLN A 14 16.30 -1.60 1.14
CA GLN A 14 15.40 -2.45 1.92
C GLN A 14 13.92 -2.28 1.55
N LEU A 15 13.50 -1.05 1.18
CA LEU A 15 12.14 -0.78 0.72
C LEU A 15 11.86 -1.40 -0.66
N THR A 16 12.87 -1.43 -1.56
CA THR A 16 12.75 -2.04 -2.90
C THR A 16 12.83 -3.56 -2.84
N ASP A 17 13.56 -4.12 -1.87
CA ASP A 17 13.79 -5.55 -1.73
C ASP A 17 12.71 -6.26 -0.89
N GLN A 18 11.75 -5.53 -0.33
CA GLN A 18 10.63 -6.15 0.36
C GLN A 18 9.79 -6.98 -0.63
N PRO A 19 9.49 -8.25 -0.30
CA PRO A 19 8.71 -9.07 -1.20
C PRO A 19 7.31 -8.45 -1.36
N ILE A 20 6.96 -8.13 -2.58
CA ILE A 20 5.56 -7.96 -2.95
C ILE A 20 4.91 -9.29 -2.57
N ILE A 21 3.89 -9.28 -1.72
CA ILE A 21 3.17 -10.50 -1.37
C ILE A 21 2.48 -10.99 -2.63
N GLU A 22 3.22 -11.74 -3.46
CA GLU A 22 2.69 -12.52 -4.56
C GLU A 22 2.17 -13.85 -4.01
N ASN A 23 0.95 -13.86 -3.50
CA ASN A 23 0.15 -15.08 -3.49
C ASN A 23 -0.56 -15.19 -4.83
N VAL A 24 0.21 -15.35 -5.90
CA VAL A 24 -0.30 -15.76 -7.21
C VAL A 24 0.51 -17.00 -7.62
N THR A 25 -0.19 -18.11 -7.73
CA THR A 25 0.29 -19.36 -8.30
C THR A 25 1.07 -19.11 -9.58
N GLN A 26 2.27 -19.72 -9.65
CA GLN A 26 3.15 -19.71 -10.80
C GLN A 26 2.41 -20.23 -12.05
N GLU A 27 2.20 -19.36 -13.02
CA GLU A 27 2.11 -19.72 -14.41
C GLU A 27 3.24 -19.04 -15.18
N GLU A 28 3.85 -19.80 -16.05
CA GLU A 28 5.11 -19.67 -16.73
C GLU A 28 5.47 -18.27 -17.25
N ASN A 29 6.68 -17.86 -16.89
CA ASN A 29 7.36 -16.65 -17.33
C ASN A 29 7.92 -16.86 -18.76
N THR A 30 7.20 -16.38 -19.76
CA THR A 30 7.77 -16.17 -21.10
C THR A 30 8.17 -14.70 -21.22
N GLY A 31 9.48 -14.51 -21.42
CA GLY A 31 10.15 -13.21 -21.39
C GLY A 31 9.48 -12.11 -22.21
N LEU A 32 9.15 -11.02 -21.53
CA LEU A 32 8.75 -9.76 -22.12
C LEU A 32 9.79 -8.70 -21.75
N GLN A 33 10.46 -8.18 -22.77
CA GLN A 33 11.27 -6.97 -22.68
C GLN A 33 10.37 -5.77 -22.29
N PRO A 34 10.87 -4.76 -21.57
CA PRO A 34 10.09 -3.59 -21.25
C PRO A 34 9.77 -2.79 -22.52
N ASP A 35 8.58 -2.97 -23.05
CA ASP A 35 8.05 -2.12 -24.11
C ASP A 35 7.66 -0.78 -23.52
N THR A 36 8.41 0.26 -23.89
CA THR A 36 8.28 1.63 -23.36
C THR A 36 7.16 2.45 -23.99
N THR A 37 6.25 1.83 -24.70
CA THR A 37 5.03 2.47 -25.22
C THR A 37 3.79 1.77 -24.71
N VAL A 38 3.43 2.03 -23.46
CA VAL A 38 2.07 1.74 -23.02
C VAL A 38 1.16 2.78 -23.70
N ASN A 39 0.64 2.42 -24.87
CA ASN A 39 -0.51 3.10 -25.44
C ASN A 39 -1.68 2.87 -24.48
N ILE A 40 -1.90 3.76 -23.54
CA ILE A 40 -3.10 3.79 -22.73
C ILE A 40 -4.21 4.24 -23.67
N THR A 41 -4.82 3.28 -24.35
CA THR A 41 -6.12 3.52 -24.98
C THR A 41 -7.05 3.92 -23.83
N PRO A 42 -7.70 5.09 -23.88
CA PRO A 42 -8.71 5.42 -22.89
C PRO A 42 -9.76 4.33 -22.94
N MET A 43 -9.81 3.48 -21.91
CA MET A 43 -10.92 2.54 -21.76
C MET A 43 -12.17 3.41 -21.62
N GLY A 44 -13.03 3.36 -22.63
CA GLY A 44 -14.24 4.14 -22.69
C GLY A 44 -15.09 3.94 -21.44
N ASN A 45 -15.69 5.04 -21.02
CA ASN A 45 -16.69 5.20 -19.99
C ASN A 45 -16.18 5.31 -18.54
N ASN A 46 -15.93 6.57 -18.11
CA ASN A 46 -15.95 7.03 -16.70
C ASN A 46 -15.08 6.33 -15.66
N LEU A 47 -13.99 5.67 -16.03
CA LEU A 47 -13.02 5.14 -15.07
C LEU A 47 -12.31 6.25 -14.26
N ASN A 48 -12.34 7.50 -14.74
CA ASN A 48 -11.82 8.67 -14.03
C ASN A 48 -12.86 9.35 -13.14
N GLU A 49 -14.08 8.82 -13.06
CA GLU A 49 -15.06 9.35 -12.14
C GLU A 49 -14.61 9.06 -10.71
N LYS A 50 -14.64 10.09 -9.86
CA LYS A 50 -14.35 9.96 -8.44
C LYS A 50 -15.30 8.98 -7.79
N LYS A 51 -14.77 7.85 -7.34
CA LYS A 51 -15.50 6.87 -6.54
C LYS A 51 -15.06 6.99 -5.10
N SER A 52 -15.95 7.48 -4.26
CA SER A 52 -15.69 7.51 -2.82
C SER A 52 -15.75 6.09 -2.27
N HIS A 53 -14.71 5.72 -1.53
CA HIS A 53 -14.70 4.52 -0.69
C HIS A 53 -14.75 4.94 0.77
N SER A 54 -15.56 4.25 1.54
CA SER A 54 -15.77 4.53 2.95
C SER A 54 -15.77 3.21 3.72
N TYR A 55 -15.66 3.30 5.02
CA TYR A 55 -15.82 2.14 5.88
C TYR A 55 -17.32 1.84 6.10
N GLY A 56 -17.60 0.59 6.41
CA GLY A 56 -18.93 0.13 6.79
C GLY A 56 -18.86 -0.78 8.00
N VAL A 57 -20.01 -1.11 8.56
CA VAL A 57 -20.11 -2.01 9.71
C VAL A 57 -20.53 -3.39 9.22
N ALA A 58 -19.80 -4.42 9.61
CA ALA A 58 -20.20 -5.81 9.41
C ALA A 58 -21.48 -6.12 10.20
N LYS A 59 -22.41 -6.86 9.61
CA LYS A 59 -23.66 -7.27 10.23
C LYS A 59 -23.86 -8.77 10.07
N ASP A 60 -24.38 -9.41 11.10
CA ASP A 60 -24.75 -10.82 11.09
C ASP A 60 -23.61 -11.74 10.62
N GLY A 61 -22.35 -11.43 10.98
CA GLY A 61 -21.18 -12.20 10.58
C GLY A 61 -20.79 -12.05 9.10
N LYS A 62 -21.42 -11.12 8.37
CA LYS A 62 -21.11 -10.82 6.97
C LYS A 62 -20.30 -9.54 6.85
N PRO A 63 -19.37 -9.45 5.88
CA PRO A 63 -18.67 -8.22 5.57
C PRO A 63 -19.65 -7.08 5.24
N ASN A 64 -19.22 -5.84 5.44
CA ASN A 64 -20.03 -4.70 5.07
C ASN A 64 -20.18 -4.59 3.53
N GLU A 65 -21.35 -4.14 3.08
CA GLU A 65 -21.68 -4.06 1.66
C GLU A 65 -20.78 -3.11 0.86
N ILE A 66 -20.20 -2.09 1.50
CA ILE A 66 -19.29 -1.14 0.83
C ILE A 66 -18.03 -1.86 0.37
N SER A 67 -17.42 -2.66 1.26
CA SER A 67 -16.24 -3.45 0.91
C SER A 67 -16.55 -4.55 -0.10
N VAL A 68 -17.70 -5.21 0.01
CA VAL A 68 -18.16 -6.22 -0.95
C VAL A 68 -18.30 -5.63 -2.36
N ASN A 69 -18.97 -4.47 -2.46
CA ASN A 69 -19.18 -3.80 -3.74
C ASN A 69 -17.88 -3.23 -4.32
N ALA A 70 -16.96 -2.73 -3.47
CA ALA A 70 -15.67 -2.24 -3.91
C ALA A 70 -14.79 -3.39 -4.45
N GLN A 71 -14.71 -4.53 -3.74
CA GLN A 71 -13.93 -5.68 -4.22
C GLN A 71 -14.50 -6.22 -5.53
N LYS A 72 -15.82 -6.35 -5.63
CA LYS A 72 -16.47 -6.74 -6.87
C LYS A 72 -16.11 -5.80 -8.04
N TYR A 73 -16.13 -4.48 -7.81
CA TYR A 73 -15.75 -3.49 -8.81
C TYR A 73 -14.27 -3.65 -9.23
N PHE A 74 -13.36 -3.93 -8.30
CA PHE A 74 -11.96 -4.18 -8.61
C PHE A 74 -11.79 -5.44 -9.45
N ASP A 75 -12.48 -6.52 -9.10
CA ASP A 75 -12.40 -7.81 -9.81
C ASP A 75 -12.95 -7.70 -11.23
N GLU A 76 -14.13 -7.08 -11.41
CA GLU A 76 -14.78 -6.88 -12.71
C GLU A 76 -13.92 -6.02 -13.66
N ASN A 77 -13.20 -5.04 -13.14
CA ASN A 77 -12.30 -4.18 -13.92
C ASN A 77 -10.86 -4.70 -13.96
N LYS A 78 -10.57 -5.87 -13.39
CA LYS A 78 -9.24 -6.49 -13.33
C LYS A 78 -8.18 -5.59 -12.69
N PHE A 79 -8.59 -4.78 -11.74
CA PHE A 79 -7.65 -3.99 -10.96
C PHE A 79 -6.89 -4.88 -9.98
N LYS A 80 -5.59 -4.68 -9.86
CA LYS A 80 -4.77 -5.29 -8.81
C LYS A 80 -4.99 -4.52 -7.50
N ALA A 81 -6.20 -4.52 -7.00
CA ALA A 81 -6.62 -3.83 -5.79
C ALA A 81 -7.36 -4.79 -4.86
N PHE A 82 -7.16 -4.62 -3.56
CA PHE A 82 -7.67 -5.51 -2.54
C PHE A 82 -8.24 -4.71 -1.36
N CYS A 83 -9.46 -4.98 -0.98
CA CYS A 83 -10.09 -4.42 0.22
C CYS A 83 -10.92 -5.45 1.01
N LEU A 84 -11.15 -6.63 0.43
CA LEU A 84 -11.87 -7.71 1.07
C LEU A 84 -11.39 -9.05 0.50
N ASP A 85 -10.98 -9.98 1.37
CA ASP A 85 -10.74 -11.36 0.96
C ASP A 85 -12.08 -12.08 0.75
N THR A 86 -12.37 -12.39 -0.51
CA THR A 86 -13.57 -13.13 -0.91
C THR A 86 -13.29 -14.61 -1.15
N LYS A 87 -12.04 -15.05 -0.96
CA LYS A 87 -11.60 -16.42 -1.27
C LYS A 87 -11.43 -17.29 -0.04
N SER A 88 -11.33 -16.69 1.14
CA SER A 88 -11.15 -17.39 2.41
C SER A 88 -12.44 -17.39 3.22
N ASP A 89 -12.80 -18.55 3.76
CA ASP A 89 -13.87 -18.69 4.76
C ASP A 89 -13.36 -18.48 6.19
N GLU A 90 -12.05 -18.23 6.37
CA GLU A 90 -11.44 -17.97 7.66
C GLU A 90 -11.74 -16.55 8.13
N LYS A 91 -11.78 -16.37 9.46
CA LYS A 91 -11.91 -15.03 10.07
C LYS A 91 -10.55 -14.35 10.07
N ILE A 92 -10.21 -13.70 8.98
CA ILE A 92 -8.95 -12.97 8.78
C ILE A 92 -9.21 -11.47 8.85
N MET A 93 -8.30 -10.75 9.48
CA MET A 93 -8.27 -9.28 9.49
C MET A 93 -6.89 -8.81 9.03
N TYR A 94 -6.88 -7.87 8.08
CA TYR A 94 -5.67 -7.20 7.63
C TYR A 94 -5.63 -5.81 8.26
N LEU A 95 -4.57 -5.53 9.02
CA LEU A 95 -4.37 -4.22 9.64
C LEU A 95 -3.57 -3.33 8.69
N THR A 96 -4.10 -2.16 8.40
CA THR A 96 -3.44 -1.12 7.61
C THR A 96 -3.45 0.21 8.35
N PHE A 97 -2.37 0.96 8.24
CA PHE A 97 -2.21 2.28 8.82
C PHE A 97 -1.77 3.26 7.73
N ASP A 98 -2.52 4.33 7.55
CA ASP A 98 -2.17 5.41 6.63
C ASP A 98 -1.40 6.49 7.42
N CYS A 99 -0.14 6.69 7.06
CA CYS A 99 0.81 7.52 7.80
C CYS A 99 1.18 8.75 6.97
N GLY A 100 0.52 9.87 7.23
CA GLY A 100 0.78 11.14 6.57
C GLY A 100 1.72 12.07 7.34
N TYR A 101 1.74 11.96 8.67
CA TYR A 101 2.59 12.71 9.60
C TYR A 101 2.69 11.99 10.93
N GLU A 102 3.73 12.30 11.73
CA GLU A 102 3.92 11.72 13.06
C GLU A 102 3.35 12.62 14.16
N ASN A 103 2.67 12.03 15.12
CA ASN A 103 2.12 12.72 16.29
C ASN A 103 2.39 11.95 17.60
N GLY A 104 3.49 11.20 17.66
CA GLY A 104 3.94 10.46 18.84
C GLY A 104 3.19 9.17 19.13
N TYR A 105 2.41 8.64 18.17
CA TYR A 105 1.66 7.40 18.34
C TYR A 105 2.23 6.20 17.61
N THR A 106 2.94 6.39 16.51
CA THR A 106 3.44 5.29 15.67
C THR A 106 4.33 4.33 16.46
N SER A 107 5.26 4.85 17.27
CA SER A 107 6.11 4.02 18.12
C SER A 107 5.30 3.13 19.08
N LYS A 108 4.26 3.69 19.69
CA LYS A 108 3.38 2.96 20.62
C LYS A 108 2.55 1.88 19.90
N ILE A 109 2.12 2.16 18.67
CA ILE A 109 1.42 1.18 17.84
C ILE A 109 2.37 0.00 17.54
N LEU A 110 3.60 0.29 17.14
CA LEU A 110 4.61 -0.73 16.88
C LEU A 110 4.91 -1.57 18.14
N ASP A 111 4.98 -0.94 19.32
CA ASP A 111 5.17 -1.66 20.60
C ASP A 111 4.03 -2.69 20.81
N VAL A 112 2.79 -2.29 20.59
CA VAL A 112 1.62 -3.18 20.75
C VAL A 112 1.63 -4.30 19.71
N LEU A 113 1.90 -3.98 18.44
CA LEU A 113 1.97 -4.99 17.38
C LEU A 113 3.04 -6.03 17.67
N LYS A 114 4.21 -5.59 18.13
CA LYS A 114 5.32 -6.46 18.55
C LYS A 114 4.92 -7.33 19.75
N GLU A 115 4.31 -6.74 20.78
CA GLU A 115 3.82 -7.49 21.95
C GLU A 115 2.81 -8.58 21.55
N LYS A 116 1.95 -8.28 20.60
CA LYS A 116 0.92 -9.23 20.14
C LYS A 116 1.38 -10.17 19.03
N GLY A 117 2.60 -10.01 18.51
CA GLY A 117 3.13 -10.82 17.40
C GLY A 117 2.31 -10.65 16.11
N VAL A 118 1.83 -9.43 15.83
CA VAL A 118 0.97 -9.11 14.70
C VAL A 118 1.70 -8.21 13.73
N ASN A 119 1.74 -8.60 12.45
CA ASN A 119 2.27 -7.77 11.39
C ASN A 119 1.14 -6.92 10.77
N ALA A 120 1.51 -5.74 10.25
CA ALA A 120 0.60 -4.80 9.62
C ALA A 120 1.23 -4.20 8.37
N ALA A 121 0.42 -3.48 7.57
CA ALA A 121 0.91 -2.65 6.48
C ALA A 121 0.80 -1.17 6.87
N PHE A 122 1.89 -0.42 6.69
CA PHE A 122 1.96 1.01 6.91
C PHE A 122 2.14 1.71 5.56
N PHE A 123 1.13 2.43 5.11
CA PHE A 123 1.21 3.23 3.90
C PHE A 123 1.70 4.63 4.26
N CYS A 124 2.93 4.95 3.90
CA CYS A 124 3.61 6.16 4.32
C CYS A 124 3.71 7.17 3.17
N THR A 125 3.39 8.44 3.44
CA THR A 125 3.68 9.54 2.51
C THR A 125 5.17 9.85 2.50
N LEU A 126 5.65 10.50 1.44
CA LEU A 126 7.06 10.88 1.36
C LEU A 126 7.54 11.78 2.52
N PRO A 127 6.78 12.78 3.00
CA PRO A 127 7.16 13.52 4.21
C PRO A 127 7.33 12.62 5.43
N GLN A 128 6.43 11.68 5.66
CA GLN A 128 6.53 10.74 6.78
C GLN A 128 7.84 9.93 6.73
N VAL A 129 8.20 9.44 5.54
CA VAL A 129 9.45 8.67 5.34
C VAL A 129 10.68 9.53 5.62
N LYS A 130 10.69 10.77 5.10
CA LYS A 130 11.85 11.67 5.24
C LYS A 130 12.04 12.22 6.66
N GLU A 131 10.95 12.48 7.36
CA GLU A 131 10.99 13.11 8.67
C GLU A 131 11.16 12.10 9.81
N ASN A 132 10.83 10.82 9.56
CA ASN A 132 10.85 9.77 10.59
C ASN A 132 11.53 8.48 10.12
N PRO A 133 12.75 8.53 9.58
CA PRO A 133 13.43 7.37 9.03
C PRO A 133 13.63 6.23 10.06
N GLU A 134 13.80 6.57 11.33
CA GLU A 134 13.94 5.60 12.41
C GLU A 134 12.65 4.78 12.63
N LEU A 135 11.47 5.37 12.41
CA LEU A 135 10.20 4.65 12.50
C LEU A 135 10.02 3.74 11.29
N ILE A 136 10.40 4.19 10.10
CA ILE A 136 10.35 3.38 8.88
C ILE A 136 11.27 2.17 9.02
N LYS A 137 12.51 2.38 9.46
CA LYS A 137 13.45 1.31 9.75
C LYS A 137 12.86 0.30 10.74
N ARG A 138 12.28 0.79 11.84
CA ARG A 138 11.67 -0.05 12.85
C ARG A 138 10.51 -0.87 12.29
N MET A 139 9.66 -0.29 11.45
CA MET A 139 8.57 -1.02 10.76
C MET A 139 9.12 -2.21 9.98
N ILE A 140 10.18 -1.99 9.19
CA ILE A 140 10.82 -3.02 8.36
C ILE A 140 11.43 -4.12 9.25
N GLU A 141 12.22 -3.73 10.26
CA GLU A 141 12.91 -4.68 11.16
C GLU A 141 11.93 -5.52 11.98
N GLU A 142 10.76 -5.00 12.31
CA GLU A 142 9.70 -5.73 13.03
C GLU A 142 8.78 -6.53 12.09
N GLY A 143 9.10 -6.59 10.78
CA GLY A 143 8.42 -7.44 9.80
C GLY A 143 7.10 -6.87 9.26
N HIS A 144 6.90 -5.57 9.40
CA HIS A 144 5.75 -4.89 8.81
C HIS A 144 5.99 -4.56 7.33
N ILE A 145 4.91 -4.38 6.57
CA ILE A 145 4.97 -3.89 5.20
C ILE A 145 4.97 -2.37 5.23
N VAL A 146 5.94 -1.75 4.55
CA VAL A 146 5.93 -0.31 4.28
C VAL A 146 5.49 -0.08 2.85
N GLY A 147 4.34 0.55 2.67
CA GLY A 147 3.73 0.83 1.38
C GLY A 147 3.79 2.32 1.02
N ASN A 148 3.74 2.60 -0.28
CA ASN A 148 3.72 3.96 -0.80
C ASN A 148 2.32 4.57 -0.67
N HIS A 149 2.21 5.70 0.05
CA HIS A 149 0.97 6.47 0.22
C HIS A 149 0.98 7.79 -0.56
N SER A 150 1.68 7.81 -1.69
CA SER A 150 1.96 8.99 -2.53
C SER A 150 2.88 10.03 -1.86
N VAL A 151 3.23 11.05 -2.62
CA VAL A 151 4.09 12.14 -2.12
C VAL A 151 3.28 13.11 -1.25
N THR A 152 2.17 13.65 -1.78
CA THR A 152 1.39 14.71 -1.12
C THR A 152 -0.05 14.32 -0.81
N HIS A 153 -0.44 13.08 -1.07
CA HIS A 153 -1.78 12.55 -0.86
C HIS A 153 -2.91 13.35 -1.55
N PRO A 154 -2.78 13.64 -2.86
CA PRO A 154 -3.80 14.38 -3.60
C PRO A 154 -5.00 13.50 -3.93
N SER A 155 -6.12 14.13 -4.30
CA SER A 155 -7.23 13.43 -4.93
C SER A 155 -6.84 13.05 -6.37
N PHE A 156 -6.56 11.77 -6.63
CA PHE A 156 -6.09 11.30 -7.94
C PHE A 156 -7.10 11.57 -9.08
N SER A 157 -8.39 11.66 -8.78
CA SER A 157 -9.43 12.02 -9.75
C SER A 157 -9.40 13.51 -10.17
N GLU A 158 -8.65 14.33 -9.45
CA GLU A 158 -8.60 15.80 -9.64
C GLU A 158 -7.25 16.26 -10.19
N ILE A 159 -6.30 15.37 -10.40
CA ILE A 159 -4.97 15.68 -10.94
C ILE A 159 -4.74 15.02 -12.30
N SER A 160 -3.78 15.54 -13.05
CA SER A 160 -3.41 14.97 -14.35
C SER A 160 -2.68 13.63 -14.20
N VAL A 161 -2.66 12.82 -15.27
CA VAL A 161 -1.91 11.55 -15.30
C VAL A 161 -0.42 11.77 -15.04
N GLU A 162 0.15 12.87 -15.52
CA GLU A 162 1.56 13.18 -15.25
C GLU A 162 1.81 13.51 -13.77
N GLN A 163 0.89 14.21 -13.14
CA GLN A 163 0.95 14.45 -11.70
C GLN A 163 0.78 13.13 -10.91
N MET A 164 -0.17 12.25 -11.33
CA MET A 164 -0.31 10.93 -10.71
C MET A 164 1.00 10.13 -10.77
N LYS A 165 1.68 10.13 -11.92
CA LYS A 165 2.98 9.45 -12.07
C LYS A 165 4.04 10.03 -11.12
N THR A 166 4.04 11.33 -10.90
CA THR A 166 4.96 11.99 -9.96
C THR A 166 4.65 11.61 -8.52
N GLU A 167 3.38 11.52 -8.17
CA GLU A 167 2.93 11.14 -6.83
C GLU A 167 3.22 9.67 -6.47
N ILE A 168 3.25 8.78 -7.47
CA ILE A 168 3.45 7.34 -7.24
C ILE A 168 4.92 6.93 -7.37
N LYS A 169 5.71 7.66 -8.18
CA LYS A 169 7.12 7.31 -8.35
C LYS A 169 7.85 7.36 -7.02
N PRO A 170 8.68 6.34 -6.72
CA PRO A 170 9.67 6.49 -5.66
C PRO A 170 10.52 7.71 -6.01
N THR A 171 10.47 8.73 -5.18
CA THR A 171 11.45 9.81 -5.31
C THR A 171 12.76 9.25 -4.79
N PRO A 172 13.88 9.34 -5.52
CA PRO A 172 15.18 9.05 -4.93
C PRO A 172 15.32 9.95 -3.70
N LEU A 173 15.52 9.33 -2.56
CA LEU A 173 15.73 10.01 -1.28
C LEU A 173 17.15 10.57 -1.25
#